data_8c064f42032dee4e860c3b983f632cfa
#
_entry.id   8c064f42032dee4e860c3b983f632cfa
#
_cell.length_a   1.000
_cell.length_b   1.000
_cell.length_c   1.000
_cell.angle_alpha   90.00
_cell.angle_beta   90.00
_cell.angle_gamma   90.00
#
_symmetry.space_group_name_H-M   'P 1'
#
loop_
_entity.id
_entity.type
_entity.pdbx_description
1 polymer ?
#
loop_
_entity_poly.entity_id
_entity_poly.type
_entity_poly.pdbx_seq_one_letter_code
_entity_poly.pdbx_strand_id
1 'polypeptide(L)'
;IRLGRTFKDYFGVAKIGLELYSAAGPEAIGAIFDLGYKIFLDLKLHDIPTTVGKAARVLGAFGVQYLTMHAHGGADMLRAGVQGLEEGAHNAGLEPPQSLAITVLTSDGDAPPHIMPKRVMLAAEAGCSGIVCAVGDLEEAHHYAPRLTRVTPGIRLSGDNADDQARAASPGDALAGGSDLLVVG
;
A
#
# COMPACT_ATOMS: atom_id res chain seq x y z
N ILE A 1 1.67 -3.41 19.87
CA ILE A 1 3.00 -3.54 20.49
C ILE A 1 3.34 -5.01 20.78
N ARG A 2 2.50 -5.78 21.52
CA ARG A 2 2.80 -7.19 21.87
C ARG A 2 3.08 -8.05 20.64
N LEU A 3 2.16 -8.05 19.66
CA LEU A 3 2.32 -8.79 18.39
C LEU A 3 3.58 -8.34 17.63
N GLY A 4 3.84 -7.03 17.56
CA GLY A 4 5.04 -6.51 16.92
C GLY A 4 6.33 -7.07 17.52
N ARG A 5 6.42 -7.20 18.85
CA ARG A 5 7.59 -7.86 19.49
C ARG A 5 7.71 -9.34 19.14
N THR A 6 6.59 -10.05 19.07
CA THR A 6 6.57 -11.48 18.75
C THR A 6 7.07 -11.77 17.33
N PHE A 7 6.73 -10.91 16.36
CA PHE A 7 7.01 -11.15 14.95
C PHE A 7 8.22 -10.40 14.39
N LYS A 8 8.95 -9.65 15.23
CA LYS A 8 10.08 -8.81 14.77
C LYS A 8 11.15 -9.55 13.99
N ASP A 9 11.46 -10.80 14.39
CA ASP A 9 12.51 -11.59 13.77
C ASP A 9 12.09 -12.21 12.42
N TYR A 10 10.79 -12.14 12.09
CA TYR A 10 10.22 -12.76 10.89
C TYR A 10 9.80 -11.75 9.82
N PHE A 11 9.47 -10.51 10.24
CA PHE A 11 8.95 -9.49 9.35
C PHE A 11 9.74 -8.19 9.49
N GLY A 12 10.18 -7.63 8.36
CA GLY A 12 10.89 -6.35 8.33
C GLY A 12 9.98 -5.12 8.26
N VAL A 13 8.72 -5.30 7.84
CA VAL A 13 7.75 -4.23 7.64
C VAL A 13 6.49 -4.50 8.45
N ALA A 14 6.01 -3.52 9.18
CA ALA A 14 4.73 -3.58 9.88
C ALA A 14 3.72 -2.65 9.23
N LYS A 15 2.53 -3.19 8.91
CA LYS A 15 1.44 -2.42 8.33
C LYS A 15 0.57 -1.80 9.42
N ILE A 16 0.39 -0.47 9.36
CA ILE A 16 -0.55 0.29 10.17
C ILE A 16 -1.76 0.63 9.28
N GLY A 17 -2.88 -0.03 9.54
CA GLY A 17 -4.13 0.20 8.80
C GLY A 17 -5.01 1.26 9.45
N LEU A 18 -6.18 1.50 8.83
CA LEU A 18 -7.14 2.52 9.25
C LEU A 18 -7.57 2.39 10.70
N GLU A 19 -7.84 1.16 11.19
CA GLU A 19 -8.29 0.93 12.56
C GLU A 19 -7.26 1.43 13.58
N LEU A 20 -6.02 0.95 13.49
CA LEU A 20 -4.96 1.34 14.43
C LEU A 20 -4.63 2.82 14.32
N TYR A 21 -4.57 3.35 13.10
CA TYR A 21 -4.30 4.77 12.90
C TYR A 21 -5.44 5.67 13.42
N SER A 22 -6.70 5.26 13.25
CA SER A 22 -7.84 5.99 13.80
C SER A 22 -7.90 5.96 15.32
N ALA A 23 -7.43 4.87 15.94
CA ALA A 23 -7.42 4.73 17.40
C ALA A 23 -6.26 5.48 18.07
N ALA A 24 -5.08 5.52 17.47
CA ALA A 24 -3.86 6.03 18.09
C ALA A 24 -3.14 7.14 17.28
N GLY A 25 -3.60 7.44 16.10
CA GLY A 25 -3.00 8.50 15.27
C GLY A 25 -1.51 8.28 14.98
N PRO A 26 -0.73 9.36 14.85
CA PRO A 26 0.72 9.30 14.62
C PRO A 26 1.52 8.58 15.71
N GLU A 27 0.99 8.49 16.93
CA GLU A 27 1.66 7.76 18.03
C GLU A 27 1.85 6.27 17.69
N ALA A 28 0.94 5.68 16.89
CA ALA A 28 1.09 4.32 16.42
C ALA A 28 2.36 4.14 15.55
N ILE A 29 2.70 5.15 14.75
CA ILE A 29 3.90 5.14 13.89
C ILE A 29 5.16 5.10 14.77
N GLY A 30 5.29 6.02 15.73
CA GLY A 30 6.42 6.07 16.66
C GLY A 30 6.59 4.76 17.44
N ALA A 31 5.50 4.25 18.02
CA ALA A 31 5.52 3.02 18.81
C ALA A 31 5.94 1.76 18.03
N ILE A 32 5.62 1.67 16.73
CA ILE A 32 6.05 0.58 15.86
C ILE A 32 7.48 0.82 15.34
N PHE A 33 7.83 2.06 15.08
CA PHE A 33 9.19 2.45 14.67
C PHE A 33 10.22 2.10 15.76
N ASP A 34 9.89 2.35 17.04
CA ASP A 34 10.73 2.00 18.20
C ASP A 34 11.01 0.50 18.34
N LEU A 35 10.18 -0.34 17.72
CA LEU A 35 10.44 -1.78 17.61
C LEU A 35 11.41 -2.13 16.46
N GLY A 36 11.85 -1.14 15.67
CA GLY A 36 12.77 -1.29 14.56
C GLY A 36 12.13 -1.77 13.24
N TYR A 37 10.81 -1.69 13.09
CA TYR A 37 10.15 -1.97 11.81
C TYR A 37 10.28 -0.82 10.82
N LYS A 38 10.34 -1.15 9.52
CA LYS A 38 9.88 -0.25 8.47
C LYS A 38 8.35 -0.19 8.52
N ILE A 39 7.76 0.96 8.20
CA ILE A 39 6.32 1.16 8.35
C ILE A 39 5.64 1.24 7.00
N PHE A 40 4.60 0.43 6.84
CA PHE A 40 3.65 0.49 5.75
C PHE A 40 2.36 1.15 6.25
N LEU A 41 2.16 2.43 5.92
CA LEU A 41 0.99 3.19 6.33
C LEU A 41 -0.15 3.00 5.31
N ASP A 42 -1.12 2.16 5.66
CA ASP A 42 -2.19 1.72 4.76
C ASP A 42 -3.49 2.48 5.02
N LEU A 43 -3.52 3.77 4.62
CA LEU A 43 -4.65 4.68 4.82
C LEU A 43 -5.56 4.82 3.60
N LYS A 44 -5.09 4.39 2.42
CA LYS A 44 -5.85 4.45 1.16
C LYS A 44 -6.41 5.86 0.89
N LEU A 45 -5.56 6.90 0.98
CA LEU A 45 -5.97 8.29 0.82
C LEU A 45 -6.80 8.47 -0.45
N HIS A 46 -7.95 9.11 -0.31
CA HIS A 46 -8.88 9.37 -1.41
C HIS A 46 -9.70 10.61 -1.12
N ASP A 47 -9.38 11.70 -1.79
CA ASP A 47 -10.04 13.00 -1.69
C ASP A 47 -9.66 13.84 -2.93
N ILE A 48 -10.04 15.09 -2.99
CA ILE A 48 -9.58 16.01 -4.04
C ILE A 48 -8.04 16.16 -3.99
N PRO A 49 -7.37 16.45 -5.13
CA PRO A 49 -5.91 16.46 -5.24
C PRO A 49 -5.21 17.30 -4.17
N THR A 50 -5.71 18.52 -3.90
CA THR A 50 -5.11 19.42 -2.90
C THR A 50 -5.14 18.83 -1.49
N THR A 51 -6.22 18.17 -1.10
CA THR A 51 -6.36 17.55 0.23
C THR A 51 -5.39 16.37 0.36
N VAL A 52 -5.35 15.49 -0.65
CA VAL A 52 -4.44 14.34 -0.66
C VAL A 52 -2.99 14.79 -0.66
N GLY A 53 -2.62 15.78 -1.46
CA GLY A 53 -1.26 16.31 -1.48
C GLY A 53 -0.81 16.87 -0.12
N LYS A 54 -1.68 17.64 0.55
CA LYS A 54 -1.39 18.18 1.90
C LYS A 54 -1.28 17.07 2.95
N ALA A 55 -2.17 16.08 2.92
CA ALA A 55 -2.11 14.93 3.82
C ALA A 55 -0.84 14.11 3.60
N ALA A 56 -0.51 13.80 2.35
CA ALA A 56 0.68 13.07 1.97
C ALA A 56 1.97 13.79 2.40
N ARG A 57 2.01 15.13 2.29
CA ARG A 57 3.15 15.92 2.78
C ARG A 57 3.37 15.78 4.28
N VAL A 58 2.32 15.80 5.09
CA VAL A 58 2.44 15.56 6.53
C VAL A 58 2.94 14.15 6.82
N LEU A 59 2.37 13.15 6.13
CA LEU A 59 2.71 11.74 6.34
C LEU A 59 4.13 11.40 5.83
N GLY A 60 4.60 12.06 4.77
CA GLY A 60 5.96 11.92 4.25
C GLY A 60 7.04 12.31 5.27
N ALA A 61 6.73 13.27 6.14
CA ALA A 61 7.65 13.71 7.19
C ALA A 61 7.77 12.74 8.38
N PHE A 62 6.97 11.67 8.43
CA PHE A 62 7.03 10.68 9.54
C PHE A 62 8.05 9.55 9.32
N GLY A 63 8.76 9.50 8.20
CA GLY A 63 9.75 8.46 7.91
C GLY A 63 9.15 7.08 7.63
N VAL A 64 7.88 7.02 7.23
CA VAL A 64 7.24 5.76 6.80
C VAL A 64 7.87 5.26 5.51
N GLN A 65 7.88 3.93 5.29
CA GLN A 65 8.46 3.34 4.08
C GLN A 65 7.46 3.33 2.91
N TYR A 66 6.18 3.12 3.21
CA TYR A 66 5.10 3.00 2.22
C TYR A 66 3.88 3.79 2.66
N LEU A 67 3.19 4.43 1.71
CA LEU A 67 1.87 5.03 1.90
C LEU A 67 0.94 4.63 0.78
N THR A 68 -0.30 4.24 1.11
CA THR A 68 -1.32 3.92 0.10
C THR A 68 -2.22 5.10 -0.22
N MET A 69 -2.53 5.23 -1.52
CA MET A 69 -3.52 6.16 -2.08
C MET A 69 -4.42 5.39 -3.04
N HIS A 70 -5.67 5.79 -3.21
CA HIS A 70 -6.61 5.04 -4.05
C HIS A 70 -6.56 5.51 -5.50
N ALA A 71 -6.22 4.61 -6.45
CA ALA A 71 -6.16 4.94 -7.88
C ALA A 71 -7.52 5.38 -8.48
N HIS A 72 -8.62 5.10 -7.77
CA HIS A 72 -9.95 5.60 -8.14
C HIS A 72 -10.03 7.13 -8.19
N GLY A 73 -9.20 7.83 -7.43
CA GLY A 73 -9.12 9.30 -7.44
C GLY A 73 -8.52 9.93 -8.71
N GLY A 74 -7.98 9.10 -9.61
CA GLY A 74 -7.42 9.55 -10.89
C GLY A 74 -5.97 10.05 -10.80
N ALA A 75 -5.38 10.33 -11.96
CA ALA A 75 -3.97 10.68 -12.07
C ALA A 75 -3.59 11.97 -11.33
N ASP A 76 -4.44 12.99 -11.37
CA ASP A 76 -4.13 14.27 -10.72
C ASP A 76 -4.07 14.15 -9.19
N MET A 77 -4.97 13.36 -8.60
CA MET A 77 -4.94 13.08 -7.16
C MET A 77 -3.71 12.28 -6.78
N LEU A 78 -3.37 11.23 -7.53
CA LEU A 78 -2.18 10.43 -7.27
C LEU A 78 -0.91 11.27 -7.43
N ARG A 79 -0.80 12.09 -8.47
CA ARG A 79 0.35 12.98 -8.70
C ARG A 79 0.53 13.99 -7.57
N ALA A 80 -0.55 14.60 -7.10
CA ALA A 80 -0.51 15.49 -5.95
C ALA A 80 -0.05 14.76 -4.67
N GLY A 81 -0.49 13.50 -4.48
CA GLY A 81 -0.05 12.68 -3.36
C GLY A 81 1.42 12.31 -3.44
N VAL A 82 1.93 11.90 -4.61
CA VAL A 82 3.36 11.61 -4.83
C VAL A 82 4.22 12.83 -4.51
N GLN A 83 3.89 13.99 -5.09
CA GLN A 83 4.60 15.24 -4.86
C GLN A 83 4.57 15.66 -3.37
N GLY A 84 3.41 15.51 -2.73
CA GLY A 84 3.29 15.80 -1.30
C GLY A 84 4.18 14.91 -0.44
N LEU A 85 4.23 13.59 -0.72
CA LEU A 85 5.13 12.65 -0.02
C LEU A 85 6.60 13.05 -0.14
N GLU A 86 7.05 13.34 -1.35
CA GLU A 86 8.43 13.74 -1.64
C GLU A 86 8.78 15.06 -0.94
N GLU A 87 7.90 16.05 -1.03
CA GLU A 87 8.08 17.34 -0.37
C GLU A 87 8.17 17.20 1.16
N GLY A 88 7.27 16.40 1.76
CA GLY A 88 7.25 16.18 3.20
C GLY A 88 8.51 15.50 3.71
N ALA A 89 8.97 14.45 3.03
CA ALA A 89 10.21 13.75 3.36
C ALA A 89 11.43 14.65 3.20
N HIS A 90 11.54 15.36 2.07
CA HIS A 90 12.64 16.29 1.80
C HIS A 90 12.74 17.36 2.90
N ASN A 91 11.62 17.98 3.29
CA ASN A 91 11.59 19.01 4.33
C ASN A 91 12.00 18.47 5.72
N ALA A 92 11.81 17.19 5.96
CA ALA A 92 12.22 16.50 7.17
C ALA A 92 13.64 15.91 7.11
N GLY A 93 14.35 16.04 5.97
CA GLY A 93 15.66 15.44 5.75
C GLY A 93 15.63 13.91 5.68
N LEU A 94 14.53 13.34 5.20
CA LEU A 94 14.29 11.90 5.09
C LEU A 94 14.22 11.45 3.62
N GLU A 95 14.44 10.17 3.38
CA GLU A 95 14.17 9.55 2.08
C GLU A 95 12.66 9.50 1.81
N PRO A 96 12.22 9.79 0.57
CA PRO A 96 10.82 9.74 0.22
C PRO A 96 10.21 8.35 0.39
N PRO A 97 9.03 8.24 1.00
CA PRO A 97 8.28 6.97 1.05
C PRO A 97 7.88 6.50 -0.35
N GLN A 98 7.76 5.19 -0.51
CA GLN A 98 7.17 4.62 -1.71
C GLN A 98 5.66 4.83 -1.71
N SER A 99 5.16 5.51 -2.74
CA SER A 99 3.73 5.71 -2.97
C SER A 99 3.12 4.49 -3.64
N LEU A 100 2.11 3.88 -3.01
CA LEU A 100 1.43 2.68 -3.50
C LEU A 100 -0.02 3.01 -3.88
N ALA A 101 -0.39 2.79 -5.14
CA ALA A 101 -1.75 3.00 -5.62
C ALA A 101 -2.60 1.74 -5.44
N ILE A 102 -3.72 1.85 -4.72
CA ILE A 102 -4.71 0.76 -4.62
C ILE A 102 -5.45 0.64 -5.94
N THR A 103 -5.39 -0.53 -6.56
CA THR A 103 -6.10 -0.80 -7.83
C THR A 103 -7.55 -1.19 -7.58
N VAL A 104 -7.83 -2.45 -7.28
CA VAL A 104 -9.15 -2.98 -6.93
C VAL A 104 -9.06 -3.58 -5.52
N LEU A 105 -10.01 -3.25 -4.67
CA LEU A 105 -10.05 -3.84 -3.32
C LEU A 105 -10.30 -5.34 -3.42
N THR A 106 -9.66 -6.12 -2.56
CA THR A 106 -9.82 -7.59 -2.55
C THR A 106 -11.23 -8.05 -2.17
N SER A 107 -12.01 -7.17 -1.53
CA SER A 107 -13.43 -7.36 -1.25
C SER A 107 -14.36 -7.07 -2.44
N ASP A 108 -13.87 -6.38 -3.48
CA ASP A 108 -14.64 -6.02 -4.67
C ASP A 108 -14.45 -7.12 -5.74
N GLY A 109 -15.29 -8.15 -5.68
CA GLY A 109 -15.30 -9.26 -6.63
C GLY A 109 -15.98 -8.94 -7.96
N ASP A 110 -16.78 -7.86 -8.01
CA ASP A 110 -17.62 -7.49 -9.16
C ASP A 110 -17.05 -6.33 -9.99
N ALA A 111 -15.82 -5.92 -9.71
CA ALA A 111 -15.17 -4.84 -10.45
C ALA A 111 -15.08 -5.19 -11.96
N PRO A 112 -15.54 -4.30 -12.86
CA PRO A 112 -15.43 -4.56 -14.30
C PRO A 112 -13.97 -4.80 -14.72
N PRO A 113 -13.69 -5.76 -15.63
CA PRO A 113 -12.32 -6.17 -15.99
C PRO A 113 -11.40 -5.00 -16.42
N HIS A 114 -11.94 -3.98 -17.08
CA HIS A 114 -11.16 -2.84 -17.56
C HIS A 114 -10.70 -1.88 -16.46
N ILE A 115 -11.22 -2.01 -15.24
CA ILE A 115 -10.92 -1.08 -14.13
C ILE A 115 -9.49 -1.30 -13.62
N MET A 116 -9.07 -2.54 -13.48
CA MET A 116 -7.74 -2.86 -12.96
C MET A 116 -6.62 -2.30 -13.87
N PRO A 117 -6.55 -2.63 -15.16
CA PRO A 117 -5.52 -2.08 -16.04
C PRO A 117 -5.56 -0.56 -16.14
N LYS A 118 -6.75 0.05 -16.17
CA LYS A 118 -6.90 1.50 -16.15
C LYS A 118 -6.23 2.11 -14.90
N ARG A 119 -6.46 1.55 -13.72
CA ARG A 119 -5.88 2.04 -12.46
C ARG A 119 -4.36 1.82 -12.40
N VAL A 120 -3.85 0.73 -12.96
CA VAL A 120 -2.41 0.47 -13.09
C VAL A 120 -1.75 1.54 -13.97
N MET A 121 -2.34 1.85 -15.11
CA MET A 121 -1.85 2.90 -16.01
C MET A 121 -1.88 4.29 -15.35
N LEU A 122 -2.96 4.62 -14.62
CA LEU A 122 -3.05 5.88 -13.87
C LEU A 122 -1.94 5.99 -12.80
N ALA A 123 -1.63 4.89 -12.10
CA ALA A 123 -0.55 4.85 -11.12
C ALA A 123 0.81 5.10 -11.76
N ALA A 124 1.09 4.45 -12.89
CA ALA A 124 2.32 4.64 -13.64
C ALA A 124 2.45 6.08 -14.18
N GLU A 125 1.39 6.63 -14.78
CA GLU A 125 1.34 8.00 -15.28
C GLU A 125 1.58 9.05 -14.18
N ALA A 126 1.02 8.81 -13.00
CA ALA A 126 1.15 9.72 -11.86
C ALA A 126 2.51 9.64 -11.15
N GLY A 127 3.39 8.69 -11.52
CA GLY A 127 4.69 8.50 -10.90
C GLY A 127 4.64 7.74 -9.57
N CYS A 128 3.60 6.94 -9.32
CA CYS A 128 3.59 6.06 -8.14
C CYS A 128 4.75 5.06 -8.20
N SER A 129 5.30 4.70 -7.03
CA SER A 129 6.37 3.70 -6.91
C SER A 129 5.86 2.26 -7.10
N GLY A 130 4.59 2.04 -6.78
CA GLY A 130 4.00 0.70 -6.86
C GLY A 130 2.48 0.71 -6.81
N ILE A 131 1.93 -0.50 -6.80
CA ILE A 131 0.50 -0.76 -6.72
C ILE A 131 0.20 -1.83 -5.68
N VAL A 132 -1.04 -1.81 -5.19
CA VAL A 132 -1.61 -2.90 -4.41
C VAL A 132 -2.67 -3.59 -5.26
N CYS A 133 -2.47 -4.89 -5.53
CA CYS A 133 -3.37 -5.69 -6.37
C CYS A 133 -3.47 -7.13 -5.86
N ALA A 134 -4.55 -7.81 -6.18
CA ALA A 134 -4.72 -9.23 -5.85
C ALA A 134 -3.81 -10.12 -6.70
N VAL A 135 -3.58 -11.39 -6.25
CA VAL A 135 -2.74 -12.35 -6.98
C VAL A 135 -3.20 -12.55 -8.42
N GLY A 136 -4.52 -12.67 -8.63
CA GLY A 136 -5.08 -12.85 -9.98
C GLY A 136 -4.87 -11.67 -10.93
N ASP A 137 -4.44 -10.51 -10.44
CA ASP A 137 -4.20 -9.31 -11.24
C ASP A 137 -2.70 -9.10 -11.58
N LEU A 138 -1.79 -9.91 -11.01
CA LEU A 138 -0.34 -9.70 -11.09
C LEU A 138 0.20 -9.76 -12.52
N GLU A 139 -0.23 -10.72 -13.32
CA GLU A 139 0.19 -10.88 -14.70
C GLU A 139 -0.20 -9.66 -15.53
N GLU A 140 -1.45 -9.24 -15.43
CA GLU A 140 -1.96 -8.07 -16.14
C GLU A 140 -1.30 -6.78 -15.64
N ALA A 141 -1.08 -6.62 -14.34
CA ALA A 141 -0.36 -5.50 -13.75
C ALA A 141 1.08 -5.41 -14.27
N HIS A 142 1.78 -6.54 -14.36
CA HIS A 142 3.11 -6.61 -14.93
C HIS A 142 3.14 -6.21 -16.41
N HIS A 143 2.14 -6.64 -17.17
CA HIS A 143 2.02 -6.31 -18.59
C HIS A 143 1.90 -4.79 -18.82
N TYR A 144 1.02 -4.11 -18.08
CA TYR A 144 0.78 -2.67 -18.26
C TYR A 144 1.82 -1.76 -17.61
N ALA A 145 2.41 -2.17 -16.48
CA ALA A 145 3.38 -1.35 -15.75
C ALA A 145 4.48 -2.21 -15.08
N PRO A 146 5.40 -2.80 -15.85
CA PRO A 146 6.40 -3.76 -15.34
C PRO A 146 7.37 -3.18 -14.30
N ARG A 147 7.48 -1.86 -14.21
CA ARG A 147 8.39 -1.18 -13.27
C ARG A 147 7.76 -0.90 -11.91
N LEU A 148 6.44 -0.98 -11.78
CA LEU A 148 5.77 -0.74 -10.50
C LEU A 148 5.99 -1.92 -9.55
N THR A 149 6.34 -1.60 -8.31
CA THR A 149 6.35 -2.59 -7.21
C THR A 149 4.95 -3.13 -6.99
N ARG A 150 4.79 -4.47 -6.98
CA ARG A 150 3.50 -5.15 -6.77
C ARG A 150 3.40 -5.64 -5.35
N VAL A 151 2.49 -5.05 -4.60
CA VAL A 151 2.19 -5.42 -3.21
C VAL A 151 0.88 -6.20 -3.19
N THR A 152 0.91 -7.41 -2.63
CA THR A 152 -0.23 -8.33 -2.69
C THR A 152 -0.78 -8.63 -1.30
N PRO A 153 -2.00 -8.15 -0.98
CA PRO A 153 -2.73 -8.51 0.23
C PRO A 153 -3.55 -9.79 0.02
N GLY A 154 -4.25 -10.22 1.09
CA GLY A 154 -5.12 -11.40 1.01
C GLY A 154 -4.35 -12.71 0.99
N ILE A 155 -3.13 -12.72 1.51
CA ILE A 155 -2.31 -13.92 1.61
C ILE A 155 -2.78 -14.75 2.79
N ARG A 156 -3.03 -16.04 2.54
CA ARG A 156 -3.49 -17.02 3.54
C ARG A 156 -2.66 -18.30 3.44
N LEU A 157 -2.44 -18.94 4.58
CA LEU A 157 -1.88 -20.28 4.63
C LEU A 157 -2.99 -21.34 4.43
N SER A 158 -2.59 -22.55 4.05
CA SER A 158 -3.53 -23.66 3.88
C SER A 158 -4.21 -23.96 5.23
N GLY A 159 -5.54 -23.85 5.27
CA GLY A 159 -6.36 -24.08 6.47
C GLY A 159 -6.86 -22.82 7.17
N ASP A 160 -6.42 -21.63 6.76
CA ASP A 160 -6.95 -20.37 7.30
C ASP A 160 -8.35 -20.07 6.73
N ASN A 161 -9.17 -19.38 7.52
CA ASN A 161 -10.47 -18.88 7.04
C ASN A 161 -10.24 -17.74 6.03
N ALA A 162 -11.08 -17.72 4.99
CA ALA A 162 -11.02 -16.67 3.96
C ALA A 162 -11.50 -15.29 4.46
N ASP A 163 -12.24 -15.25 5.57
CA ASP A 163 -12.89 -14.05 6.13
C ASP A 163 -13.48 -13.14 5.03
N ASP A 164 -13.19 -11.83 5.07
CA ASP A 164 -13.68 -10.84 4.10
C ASP A 164 -12.89 -10.80 2.77
N GLN A 165 -11.97 -11.76 2.53
CA GLN A 165 -11.10 -11.76 1.36
C GLN A 165 -11.65 -12.66 0.26
N ALA A 166 -12.47 -12.11 -0.64
CA ALA A 166 -13.03 -12.84 -1.79
C ALA A 166 -11.95 -13.34 -2.78
N ARG A 167 -10.73 -12.77 -2.73
CA ARG A 167 -9.63 -13.02 -3.66
C ARG A 167 -8.34 -13.43 -2.92
N ALA A 168 -8.47 -14.37 -1.94
CA ALA A 168 -7.34 -14.89 -1.17
C ALA A 168 -6.48 -15.86 -2.00
N ALA A 169 -5.17 -15.90 -1.73
CA ALA A 169 -4.23 -16.81 -2.38
C ALA A 169 -3.09 -17.23 -1.43
N SER A 170 -2.36 -18.30 -1.78
CA SER A 170 -1.20 -18.73 -1.01
C SER A 170 0.01 -17.83 -1.23
N PRO A 171 0.99 -17.79 -0.29
CA PRO A 171 2.27 -17.11 -0.51
C PRO A 171 2.99 -17.60 -1.76
N GLY A 172 2.94 -18.91 -2.04
CA GLY A 172 3.58 -19.52 -3.21
C GLY A 172 2.99 -19.00 -4.52
N ASP A 173 1.65 -18.92 -4.63
CA ASP A 173 0.97 -18.40 -5.82
C ASP A 173 1.29 -16.91 -6.04
N ALA A 174 1.34 -16.13 -4.98
CA ALA A 174 1.68 -14.72 -5.07
C ALA A 174 3.12 -14.48 -5.54
N LEU A 175 4.08 -15.22 -5.03
CA LEU A 175 5.47 -15.14 -5.47
C LEU A 175 5.65 -15.63 -6.90
N ALA A 176 5.02 -16.75 -7.26
CA ALA A 176 5.05 -17.27 -8.63
C ALA A 176 4.41 -16.31 -9.64
N GLY A 177 3.35 -15.58 -9.22
CA GLY A 177 2.71 -14.53 -10.02
C GLY A 177 3.52 -13.23 -10.13
N GLY A 178 4.65 -13.12 -9.40
CA GLY A 178 5.54 -11.97 -9.48
C GLY A 178 5.20 -10.84 -8.49
N SER A 179 4.64 -11.15 -7.33
CA SER A 179 4.50 -10.19 -6.24
C SER A 179 5.87 -9.87 -5.64
N ASP A 180 6.12 -8.59 -5.39
CA ASP A 180 7.38 -8.09 -4.80
C ASP A 180 7.28 -7.99 -3.27
N LEU A 181 6.07 -7.78 -2.73
CA LEU A 181 5.82 -7.69 -1.29
C LEU A 181 4.47 -8.33 -0.94
N LEU A 182 4.49 -9.25 0.04
CA LEU A 182 3.29 -9.91 0.55
C LEU A 182 2.79 -9.24 1.81
N VAL A 183 1.46 -9.02 1.91
CA VAL A 183 0.81 -8.57 3.15
C VAL A 183 0.12 -9.76 3.79
N VAL A 184 0.67 -10.20 4.91
CA VAL A 184 0.19 -11.33 5.70
C VAL A 184 -0.40 -10.81 7.01
N GLY A 185 -1.56 -11.31 7.39
CA GLY A 185 -2.29 -10.92 8.60
C GLY A 185 -2.85 -12.09 9.37
#